data_88f43d18137ff2a61981225dd7536a18
#
_entry.id   88f43d18137ff2a61981225dd7536a18
#
_cell.length_a   1.000
_cell.length_b   1.000
_cell.length_c   1.000
_cell.angle_alpha   90.00
_cell.angle_beta   90.00
_cell.angle_gamma   90.00
#
_symmetry.space_group_name_H-M   'P 1'
#
loop_
_entity.id
_entity.type
_entity.pdbx_description
1 polymer ?
#
loop_
_entity_poly.entity_id
_entity_poly.type
_entity_poly.pdbx_seq_one_letter_code
_entity_poly.pdbx_strand_id
1 'polypeptide(L)'
;EVYTSLLVGIATGALLYANGNLELALTTLFFNEDGGMISKLSDASNVGILVFLVMLGILVALMNKAGGSAAFGRWASTHIHTRAGAQFATLLLGILIFVDDYFNCLTVGSVMRPVTDRQKVSRAKLAYLIDATAAPICIIAPVSSWAAAVTSSVPEGSGINGFTMFLRTIPYNYYAILTMVMSLFLIFSGFDYGPMKKHEDNALLGDLFTTDDRPYGDDVDDGSDARGHVIDLIAPVLVLIAACIFGMVYTGGFFEGVDFITAFANCSASVGLVMGSSIALMFTFVFYRVRGVMTFQDFAACIPEGFKAMVSPMLILTLAWTLSGMTGLLGAKYYVASLLSGSAAALQYLLPIIIFLVAVFLAFATGTSWGTFSILVPIVCHAFPEGEMLVVSIAACLSGAVCGDHCSPISDTTIMASAGAH
;
A
#
# COMPACT_ATOMS: atom_id res chain seq x y z
N GLU A 1 13.01 14.49 -1.21
CA GLU A 1 12.85 13.14 -1.80
C GLU A 1 13.02 12.06 -0.73
N VAL A 2 12.12 11.09 -0.69
CA VAL A 2 12.06 10.02 0.32
C VAL A 2 13.37 9.26 0.44
N TYR A 3 13.91 8.79 -0.67
CA TYR A 3 15.16 8.01 -0.68
C TYR A 3 16.33 8.80 -0.09
N THR A 4 16.45 10.07 -0.47
CA THR A 4 17.52 10.96 0.04
C THR A 4 17.37 11.17 1.55
N SER A 5 16.14 11.39 2.04
CA SER A 5 15.88 11.56 3.48
C SER A 5 16.21 10.32 4.28
N LEU A 6 15.81 9.15 3.80
CA LEU A 6 16.14 7.85 4.42
C LEU A 6 17.65 7.61 4.43
N LEU A 7 18.34 7.83 3.29
CA LEU A 7 19.79 7.67 3.19
C LEU A 7 20.55 8.62 4.12
N VAL A 8 20.14 9.89 4.20
CA VAL A 8 20.75 10.87 5.12
C VAL A 8 20.52 10.44 6.56
N GLY A 9 19.30 9.97 6.91
CA GLY A 9 19.01 9.45 8.24
C GLY A 9 19.89 8.25 8.61
N ILE A 10 20.02 7.27 7.71
CA ILE A 10 20.86 6.09 7.88
C ILE A 10 22.34 6.49 8.06
N ALA A 11 22.86 7.34 7.17
CA ALA A 11 24.26 7.80 7.23
C ALA A 11 24.53 8.58 8.53
N THR A 12 23.60 9.42 8.95
CA THR A 12 23.70 10.15 10.22
C THR A 12 23.68 9.20 11.40
N GLY A 13 22.77 8.22 11.41
CA GLY A 13 22.71 7.19 12.45
C GLY A 13 24.01 6.38 12.57
N ALA A 14 24.55 5.95 11.44
CA ALA A 14 25.81 5.22 11.38
C ALA A 14 27.00 6.07 11.86
N LEU A 15 27.07 7.34 11.48
CA LEU A 15 28.12 8.27 11.94
C LEU A 15 28.05 8.54 13.45
N LEU A 16 26.84 8.71 13.98
CA LEU A 16 26.64 8.87 15.42
C LEU A 16 27.06 7.63 16.19
N TYR A 17 26.67 6.44 15.74
CA TYR A 17 27.09 5.18 16.34
C TYR A 17 28.61 4.99 16.32
N ALA A 18 29.24 5.35 15.20
CA ALA A 18 30.69 5.28 14.99
C ALA A 18 31.49 6.42 15.65
N ASN A 19 30.84 7.33 16.40
CA ASN A 19 31.49 8.52 16.99
C ASN A 19 32.32 9.34 15.97
N GLY A 20 31.82 9.47 14.73
CA GLY A 20 32.46 10.23 13.66
C GLY A 20 33.56 9.46 12.89
N ASN A 21 33.83 8.21 13.19
CA ASN A 21 34.78 7.39 12.42
C ASN A 21 34.09 6.93 11.12
N LEU A 22 34.58 7.40 9.97
CA LEU A 22 33.98 7.12 8.66
C LEU A 22 34.07 5.66 8.25
N GLU A 23 35.19 4.99 8.53
CA GLU A 23 35.38 3.58 8.20
C GLU A 23 34.40 2.72 8.99
N LEU A 24 34.32 2.95 10.31
CA LEU A 24 33.37 2.26 11.19
C LEU A 24 31.91 2.60 10.80
N ALA A 25 31.61 3.83 10.40
CA ALA A 25 30.27 4.22 9.96
C ALA A 25 29.86 3.46 8.69
N LEU A 26 30.75 3.35 7.70
CA LEU A 26 30.48 2.61 6.47
C LEU A 26 30.30 1.11 6.74
N THR A 27 31.17 0.51 7.54
CA THR A 27 31.04 -0.90 7.91
C THR A 27 29.78 -1.16 8.72
N THR A 28 29.41 -0.27 9.63
CA THR A 28 28.16 -0.36 10.39
C THR A 28 26.95 -0.27 9.47
N LEU A 29 26.93 0.69 8.55
CA LEU A 29 25.80 0.90 7.63
C LEU A 29 25.50 -0.34 6.80
N PHE A 30 26.54 -1.01 6.28
CA PHE A 30 26.34 -2.16 5.39
C PHE A 30 26.39 -3.51 6.09
N PHE A 31 27.33 -3.72 7.01
CA PHE A 31 27.72 -5.05 7.48
C PHE A 31 27.47 -5.30 8.96
N ASN A 32 26.95 -4.34 9.71
CA ASN A 32 26.63 -4.58 11.12
C ASN A 32 25.58 -5.69 11.24
N GLU A 33 25.81 -6.70 12.10
CA GLU A 33 24.95 -7.87 12.23
C GLU A 33 23.55 -7.54 12.73
N ASP A 34 23.40 -6.53 13.59
CA ASP A 34 22.12 -6.17 14.20
C ASP A 34 21.33 -5.11 13.40
N GLY A 35 22.02 -4.23 12.70
CA GLY A 35 21.36 -3.06 12.07
C GLY A 35 21.80 -2.74 10.65
N GLY A 36 22.82 -3.42 10.10
CA GLY A 36 23.35 -3.15 8.77
C GLY A 36 22.39 -3.55 7.64
N MET A 37 22.50 -2.87 6.51
CA MET A 37 21.63 -3.09 5.33
C MET A 37 21.68 -4.55 4.86
N ILE A 38 22.87 -5.15 4.80
CA ILE A 38 23.04 -6.54 4.33
C ILE A 38 22.39 -7.51 5.31
N SER A 39 22.55 -7.28 6.62
CA SER A 39 21.87 -8.10 7.64
C SER A 39 20.35 -8.04 7.45
N LYS A 40 19.77 -6.84 7.29
CA LYS A 40 18.32 -6.67 7.07
C LYS A 40 17.84 -7.31 5.77
N LEU A 41 18.64 -7.28 4.70
CA LEU A 41 18.34 -7.96 3.45
C LEU A 41 18.62 -9.47 3.49
N SER A 42 19.36 -9.97 4.46
CA SER A 42 19.60 -11.41 4.66
C SER A 42 18.54 -12.08 5.53
N ASP A 43 17.67 -11.30 6.17
CA ASP A 43 16.56 -11.83 6.94
C ASP A 43 15.51 -12.49 6.03
N ALA A 44 15.17 -13.73 6.32
CA ALA A 44 14.28 -14.53 5.50
C ALA A 44 12.84 -13.95 5.44
N SER A 45 12.38 -13.30 6.50
CA SER A 45 11.07 -12.68 6.54
C SER A 45 11.03 -11.44 5.64
N ASN A 46 12.05 -10.58 5.75
CA ASN A 46 12.18 -9.39 4.93
C ASN A 46 12.29 -9.74 3.43
N VAL A 47 13.17 -10.70 3.09
CA VAL A 47 13.29 -11.19 1.70
C VAL A 47 11.98 -11.80 1.23
N GLY A 48 11.26 -12.55 2.07
CA GLY A 48 9.93 -13.08 1.73
C GLY A 48 8.94 -11.98 1.34
N ILE A 49 8.93 -10.86 2.05
CA ILE A 49 8.09 -9.69 1.69
C ILE A 49 8.50 -9.10 0.33
N LEU A 50 9.81 -8.93 0.07
CA LEU A 50 10.27 -8.43 -1.22
C LEU A 50 9.87 -9.36 -2.38
N VAL A 51 10.01 -10.69 -2.18
CA VAL A 51 9.57 -11.69 -3.16
C VAL A 51 8.08 -11.63 -3.40
N PHE A 52 7.27 -11.49 -2.33
CA PHE A 52 5.82 -11.32 -2.45
C PHE A 52 5.46 -10.08 -3.28
N LEU A 53 6.08 -8.92 -3.02
CA LEU A 53 5.85 -7.70 -3.79
C LEU A 53 6.16 -7.89 -5.28
N VAL A 54 7.28 -8.54 -5.61
CA VAL A 54 7.61 -8.86 -7.01
C VAL A 54 6.55 -9.76 -7.64
N MET A 55 6.10 -10.80 -6.94
CA MET A 55 5.05 -11.69 -7.43
C MET A 55 3.73 -10.96 -7.66
N LEU A 56 3.37 -10.03 -6.77
CA LEU A 56 2.22 -9.14 -6.97
C LEU A 56 2.38 -8.30 -8.23
N GLY A 57 3.51 -7.64 -8.40
CA GLY A 57 3.77 -6.84 -9.60
C GLY A 57 3.67 -7.66 -10.89
N ILE A 58 4.17 -8.90 -10.89
CA ILE A 58 4.03 -9.80 -12.03
C ILE A 58 2.57 -10.16 -12.27
N LEU A 59 1.81 -10.49 -11.22
CA LEU A 59 0.39 -10.80 -11.34
C LEU A 59 -0.41 -9.65 -11.95
N VAL A 60 -0.10 -8.44 -11.54
CA VAL A 60 -0.65 -7.19 -12.07
C VAL A 60 -0.34 -7.03 -13.56
N ALA A 61 0.93 -7.15 -13.95
CA ALA A 61 1.34 -7.06 -15.34
C ALA A 61 0.61 -8.11 -16.20
N LEU A 62 0.43 -9.33 -15.68
CA LEU A 62 -0.33 -10.39 -16.34
C LEU A 62 -1.80 -10.04 -16.54
N MET A 63 -2.48 -9.49 -15.52
CA MET A 63 -3.89 -9.10 -15.60
C MET A 63 -4.12 -7.97 -16.61
N ASN A 64 -3.21 -7.00 -16.65
CA ASN A 64 -3.24 -5.91 -17.63
C ASN A 64 -2.99 -6.44 -19.05
N LYS A 65 -1.97 -7.26 -19.23
CA LYS A 65 -1.62 -7.86 -20.53
C LYS A 65 -2.73 -8.77 -21.07
N ALA A 66 -3.44 -9.50 -20.20
CA ALA A 66 -4.58 -10.33 -20.58
C ALA A 66 -5.82 -9.51 -21.01
N GLY A 67 -5.81 -8.20 -20.79
CA GLY A 67 -6.91 -7.31 -21.12
C GLY A 67 -8.11 -7.41 -20.17
N GLY A 68 -7.94 -7.99 -18.99
CA GLY A 68 -9.00 -8.12 -17.98
C GLY A 68 -9.52 -6.78 -17.50
N SER A 69 -8.61 -5.84 -17.25
CA SER A 69 -8.93 -4.46 -16.85
C SER A 69 -9.73 -3.74 -17.94
N ALA A 70 -9.27 -3.78 -19.19
CA ALA A 70 -9.98 -3.17 -20.32
C ALA A 70 -11.35 -3.81 -20.57
N ALA A 71 -11.51 -5.11 -20.36
CA ALA A 71 -12.79 -5.80 -20.45
C ALA A 71 -13.80 -5.33 -19.40
N PHE A 72 -13.35 -5.08 -18.17
CA PHE A 72 -14.18 -4.50 -17.13
C PHE A 72 -14.64 -3.10 -17.51
N GLY A 73 -13.75 -2.25 -18.03
CA GLY A 73 -14.09 -0.91 -18.52
C GLY A 73 -15.15 -0.95 -19.64
N ARG A 74 -15.02 -1.85 -20.63
CA ARG A 74 -16.03 -2.05 -21.68
C ARG A 74 -17.39 -2.48 -21.11
N TRP A 75 -17.39 -3.45 -20.19
CA TRP A 75 -18.61 -3.90 -19.51
C TRP A 75 -19.26 -2.75 -18.74
N ALA A 76 -18.49 -2.02 -17.94
CA ALA A 76 -18.95 -0.88 -17.16
C ALA A 76 -19.54 0.22 -18.04
N SER A 77 -18.89 0.57 -19.18
CA SER A 77 -19.36 1.60 -20.09
C SER A 77 -20.70 1.28 -20.77
N THR A 78 -21.05 -0.01 -20.87
CA THR A 78 -22.33 -0.45 -21.45
C THR A 78 -23.47 -0.58 -20.43
N HIS A 79 -23.15 -0.73 -19.15
CA HIS A 79 -24.13 -0.97 -18.07
C HIS A 79 -24.34 0.24 -17.16
N ILE A 80 -23.39 1.18 -17.14
CA ILE A 80 -23.43 2.35 -16.26
C ILE A 80 -23.86 3.59 -17.03
N HIS A 81 -25.01 4.16 -16.64
CA HIS A 81 -25.65 5.26 -17.34
C HIS A 81 -25.83 6.52 -16.49
N THR A 82 -25.31 6.55 -15.26
CA THR A 82 -25.44 7.70 -14.35
C THR A 82 -24.09 8.12 -13.78
N ARG A 83 -23.94 9.42 -13.44
CA ARG A 83 -22.74 9.95 -12.79
C ARG A 83 -22.45 9.25 -11.48
N ALA A 84 -23.46 9.11 -10.61
CA ALA A 84 -23.31 8.40 -9.34
C ALA A 84 -22.94 6.92 -9.56
N GLY A 85 -23.52 6.27 -10.58
CA GLY A 85 -23.19 4.91 -10.96
C GLY A 85 -21.72 4.76 -11.41
N ALA A 86 -21.20 5.70 -12.20
CA ALA A 86 -19.80 5.69 -12.63
C ALA A 86 -18.83 5.87 -11.44
N GLN A 87 -19.10 6.83 -10.57
CA GLN A 87 -18.31 7.06 -9.37
C GLN A 87 -18.39 5.87 -8.41
N PHE A 88 -19.56 5.28 -8.21
CA PHE A 88 -19.74 4.11 -7.35
C PHE A 88 -19.03 2.87 -7.92
N ALA A 89 -19.09 2.67 -9.24
CA ALA A 89 -18.34 1.59 -9.88
C ALA A 89 -16.82 1.78 -9.78
N THR A 90 -16.33 3.03 -9.84
CA THR A 90 -14.93 3.36 -9.57
C THR A 90 -14.53 2.96 -8.15
N LEU A 91 -15.34 3.34 -7.16
CA LEU A 91 -15.12 2.98 -5.77
C LEU A 91 -15.15 1.46 -5.54
N LEU A 92 -16.13 0.74 -6.14
CA LEU A 92 -16.21 -0.72 -6.04
C LEU A 92 -15.00 -1.40 -6.69
N LEU A 93 -14.54 -0.92 -7.84
CA LEU A 93 -13.35 -1.46 -8.48
C LEU A 93 -12.10 -1.20 -7.62
N GLY A 94 -11.98 0.00 -7.03
CA GLY A 94 -10.91 0.31 -6.09
C GLY A 94 -10.93 -0.61 -4.86
N ILE A 95 -12.10 -0.87 -4.31
CA ILE A 95 -12.24 -1.85 -3.21
C ILE A 95 -11.87 -3.27 -3.65
N LEU A 96 -12.21 -3.68 -4.86
CA LEU A 96 -11.86 -5.00 -5.39
C LEU A 96 -10.34 -5.16 -5.60
N ILE A 97 -9.66 -4.08 -5.96
CA ILE A 97 -8.20 -4.08 -6.21
C ILE A 97 -7.47 -3.62 -4.93
N PHE A 98 -7.74 -4.25 -3.81
CA PHE A 98 -7.17 -3.92 -2.51
C PHE A 98 -5.77 -4.51 -2.26
N VAL A 99 -5.25 -5.23 -3.20
CA VAL A 99 -4.02 -6.03 -3.02
C VAL A 99 -2.79 -5.14 -2.89
N ASP A 100 -2.76 -4.04 -3.64
CA ASP A 100 -1.66 -3.08 -3.68
C ASP A 100 -2.17 -1.69 -4.11
N ASP A 101 -1.73 -0.64 -3.44
CA ASP A 101 -2.19 0.73 -3.65
C ASP A 101 -1.68 1.35 -4.96
N TYR A 102 -0.44 1.10 -5.35
CA TYR A 102 0.10 1.58 -6.63
C TYR A 102 -0.63 0.93 -7.82
N PHE A 103 -0.86 -0.38 -7.71
CA PHE A 103 -1.66 -1.09 -8.71
C PHE A 103 -3.08 -0.57 -8.77
N ASN A 104 -3.70 -0.32 -7.63
CA ASN A 104 -5.03 0.27 -7.54
C ASN A 104 -5.06 1.59 -8.33
N CYS A 105 -4.17 2.52 -8.02
CA CYS A 105 -4.12 3.84 -8.66
C CYS A 105 -4.08 3.75 -10.19
N LEU A 106 -3.18 2.98 -10.75
CA LEU A 106 -2.98 2.89 -12.19
C LEU A 106 -4.12 2.12 -12.89
N THR A 107 -4.55 1.01 -12.28
CA THR A 107 -5.55 0.13 -12.91
C THR A 107 -6.94 0.73 -12.85
N VAL A 108 -7.38 1.20 -11.67
CA VAL A 108 -8.72 1.82 -11.53
C VAL A 108 -8.83 3.03 -12.44
N GLY A 109 -7.78 3.86 -12.52
CA GLY A 109 -7.74 5.01 -13.39
C GLY A 109 -7.91 4.66 -14.87
N SER A 110 -7.03 3.83 -15.39
CA SER A 110 -7.07 3.43 -16.81
C SER A 110 -8.39 2.76 -17.21
N VAL A 111 -8.98 1.96 -16.31
CA VAL A 111 -10.24 1.23 -16.56
C VAL A 111 -11.46 2.14 -16.49
N MET A 112 -11.52 3.04 -15.51
CA MET A 112 -12.72 3.83 -15.23
C MET A 112 -12.75 5.16 -15.96
N ARG A 113 -11.61 5.65 -16.43
CA ARG A 113 -11.51 6.89 -17.22
C ARG A 113 -12.54 7.00 -18.34
N PRO A 114 -12.66 6.05 -19.29
CA PRO A 114 -13.64 6.16 -20.37
C PRO A 114 -15.10 6.12 -19.87
N VAL A 115 -15.35 5.48 -18.73
CA VAL A 115 -16.67 5.38 -18.11
C VAL A 115 -17.05 6.71 -17.45
N THR A 116 -16.13 7.30 -16.68
CA THR A 116 -16.34 8.58 -15.99
C THR A 116 -16.43 9.74 -16.97
N ASP A 117 -15.61 9.76 -18.03
CA ASP A 117 -15.66 10.77 -19.09
C ASP A 117 -17.03 10.79 -19.77
N ARG A 118 -17.55 9.63 -20.15
CA ARG A 118 -18.86 9.50 -20.77
C ARG A 118 -19.98 10.01 -19.87
N GLN A 119 -19.83 9.88 -18.56
CA GLN A 119 -20.80 10.35 -17.57
C GLN A 119 -20.51 11.78 -17.06
N LYS A 120 -19.57 12.50 -17.69
CA LYS A 120 -19.19 13.88 -17.37
C LYS A 120 -18.76 14.05 -15.89
N VAL A 121 -18.01 13.11 -15.37
CA VAL A 121 -17.30 13.21 -14.10
C VAL A 121 -15.92 13.79 -14.39
N SER A 122 -15.49 14.78 -13.63
CA SER A 122 -14.18 15.42 -13.86
C SER A 122 -13.01 14.46 -13.59
N ARG A 123 -11.89 14.72 -14.27
CA ARG A 123 -10.64 13.96 -14.04
C ARG A 123 -10.13 14.13 -12.60
N ALA A 124 -10.31 15.32 -12.03
CA ALA A 124 -9.99 15.57 -10.63
C ALA A 124 -10.82 14.71 -9.67
N LYS A 125 -12.12 14.52 -9.94
CA LYS A 125 -12.99 13.65 -9.14
C LYS A 125 -12.62 12.17 -9.30
N LEU A 126 -12.27 11.77 -10.52
CA LEU A 126 -11.76 10.41 -10.77
C LEU A 126 -10.48 10.17 -9.98
N ALA A 127 -9.49 11.08 -10.06
CA ALA A 127 -8.24 10.98 -9.30
C ALA A 127 -8.50 10.90 -7.78
N TYR A 128 -9.41 11.72 -7.25
CA TYR A 128 -9.81 11.66 -5.84
C TYR A 128 -10.38 10.28 -5.46
N LEU A 129 -11.27 9.71 -6.27
CA LEU A 129 -11.87 8.40 -5.97
C LEU A 129 -10.84 7.26 -6.02
N ILE A 130 -9.88 7.35 -6.94
CA ILE A 130 -8.77 6.41 -7.05
C ILE A 130 -7.92 6.47 -5.78
N ASP A 131 -7.42 7.66 -5.43
CA ASP A 131 -6.57 7.89 -4.27
C ASP A 131 -7.27 7.47 -2.96
N ALA A 132 -8.55 7.86 -2.81
CA ALA A 132 -9.38 7.50 -1.66
C ALA A 132 -9.61 5.99 -1.50
N THR A 133 -9.45 5.18 -2.55
CA THR A 133 -9.61 3.71 -2.50
C THR A 133 -8.29 2.95 -2.60
N ALA A 134 -7.17 3.62 -2.79
CA ALA A 134 -5.86 2.98 -2.85
C ALA A 134 -5.36 2.61 -1.45
N ALA A 135 -4.55 3.47 -0.83
CA ALA A 135 -4.01 3.22 0.51
C ALA A 135 -5.09 2.96 1.58
N PRO A 136 -6.24 3.69 1.64
CA PRO A 136 -7.25 3.42 2.66
C PRO A 136 -7.87 2.03 2.62
N ILE A 137 -8.00 1.42 1.46
CA ILE A 137 -8.52 0.04 1.36
C ILE A 137 -7.41 -0.97 1.66
N CYS A 138 -6.20 -0.77 1.12
CA CYS A 138 -5.09 -1.68 1.35
C CYS A 138 -4.70 -1.79 2.82
N ILE A 139 -4.79 -0.69 3.60
CA ILE A 139 -4.43 -0.65 5.02
C ILE A 139 -5.43 -1.34 5.94
N ILE A 140 -6.64 -1.64 5.48
CA ILE A 140 -7.65 -2.41 6.22
C ILE A 140 -7.87 -3.81 5.64
N ALA A 141 -7.14 -4.16 4.58
CA ALA A 141 -7.24 -5.47 3.93
C ALA A 141 -6.16 -6.43 4.47
N PRO A 142 -6.55 -7.59 5.01
CA PRO A 142 -5.59 -8.51 5.65
C PRO A 142 -4.65 -9.21 4.68
N VAL A 143 -4.95 -9.21 3.38
CA VAL A 143 -4.13 -9.79 2.32
C VAL A 143 -3.75 -8.68 1.33
N SER A 144 -2.80 -7.84 1.72
CA SER A 144 -2.33 -6.72 0.90
C SER A 144 -0.83 -6.51 1.05
N SER A 145 -0.25 -5.73 0.16
CA SER A 145 1.13 -5.24 0.29
C SER A 145 1.34 -4.49 1.62
N TRP A 146 0.32 -3.76 2.08
CA TRP A 146 0.34 -3.03 3.34
C TRP A 146 0.36 -3.94 4.56
N ALA A 147 -0.45 -5.00 4.58
CA ALA A 147 -0.43 -5.99 5.66
C ALA A 147 0.96 -6.60 5.82
N ALA A 148 1.61 -6.92 4.69
CA ALA A 148 2.97 -7.43 4.66
C ALA A 148 4.01 -6.41 5.16
N ALA A 149 3.95 -5.18 4.66
CA ALA A 149 4.89 -4.11 5.00
C ALA A 149 4.77 -3.67 6.46
N VAL A 150 3.55 -3.49 6.98
CA VAL A 150 3.33 -3.14 8.39
C VAL A 150 3.80 -4.26 9.31
N THR A 151 3.50 -5.52 8.95
CA THR A 151 3.97 -6.69 9.72
C THR A 151 5.50 -6.71 9.81
N SER A 152 6.21 -6.47 8.71
CA SER A 152 7.68 -6.45 8.66
C SER A 152 8.31 -5.22 9.32
N SER A 153 7.53 -4.18 9.58
CA SER A 153 8.00 -2.97 10.27
C SER A 153 8.03 -3.14 11.80
N VAL A 154 7.42 -4.20 12.34
CA VAL A 154 7.50 -4.51 13.78
C VAL A 154 8.89 -5.05 14.10
N PRO A 155 9.60 -4.49 15.11
CA PRO A 155 10.96 -4.90 15.43
C PRO A 155 11.06 -6.37 15.85
N GLU A 156 12.07 -7.06 15.34
CA GLU A 156 12.41 -8.43 15.75
C GLU A 156 12.72 -8.48 17.25
N GLY A 157 12.31 -9.57 17.89
CA GLY A 157 12.52 -9.75 19.32
C GLY A 157 11.69 -8.87 20.25
N SER A 158 10.75 -8.09 19.70
CA SER A 158 9.82 -7.27 20.48
C SER A 158 8.75 -8.10 21.23
N GLY A 159 8.57 -9.37 20.88
CA GLY A 159 7.50 -10.22 21.38
C GLY A 159 6.12 -9.94 20.76
N ILE A 160 6.04 -8.97 19.84
CA ILE A 160 4.80 -8.58 19.16
C ILE A 160 4.67 -9.37 17.87
N ASN A 161 3.55 -10.10 17.69
CA ASN A 161 3.21 -10.64 16.38
C ASN A 161 2.69 -9.50 15.49
N GLY A 162 3.49 -9.11 14.49
CA GLY A 162 3.20 -7.96 13.64
C GLY A 162 1.90 -8.10 12.84
N PHE A 163 1.60 -9.32 12.35
CA PHE A 163 0.37 -9.56 11.61
C PHE A 163 -0.88 -9.48 12.49
N THR A 164 -0.84 -10.09 13.67
CA THR A 164 -1.94 -9.97 14.67
C THR A 164 -2.13 -8.52 15.09
N MET A 165 -1.04 -7.80 15.31
CA MET A 165 -1.10 -6.38 15.64
C MET A 165 -1.77 -5.61 14.50
N PHE A 166 -1.36 -5.84 13.24
CA PHE A 166 -1.99 -5.22 12.07
C PHE A 166 -3.51 -5.49 12.04
N LEU A 167 -3.94 -6.73 12.19
CA LEU A 167 -5.38 -7.06 12.20
C LEU A 167 -6.15 -6.31 13.30
N ARG A 168 -5.54 -6.17 14.48
CA ARG A 168 -6.16 -5.42 15.59
C ARG A 168 -6.25 -3.92 15.34
N THR A 169 -5.42 -3.35 14.47
CA THR A 169 -5.48 -1.92 14.11
C THR A 169 -6.63 -1.58 13.18
N ILE A 170 -7.17 -2.53 12.42
CA ILE A 170 -8.19 -2.30 11.40
C ILE A 170 -9.41 -1.53 11.94
N PRO A 171 -10.07 -1.92 13.04
CA PRO A 171 -11.23 -1.20 13.56
C PRO A 171 -10.91 0.19 14.11
N TYR A 172 -9.65 0.48 14.40
CA TYR A 172 -9.18 1.79 14.89
C TYR A 172 -8.62 2.67 13.78
N ASN A 173 -8.57 2.20 12.54
CA ASN A 173 -8.09 2.98 11.40
C ASN A 173 -9.21 3.91 10.90
N TYR A 174 -9.50 4.94 11.72
CA TYR A 174 -10.61 5.85 11.47
C TYR A 174 -10.46 6.64 10.17
N TYR A 175 -9.22 6.98 9.76
CA TYR A 175 -9.04 7.71 8.52
C TYR A 175 -9.52 6.91 7.32
N ALA A 176 -9.12 5.65 7.20
CA ALA A 176 -9.55 4.78 6.11
C ALA A 176 -11.08 4.59 6.10
N ILE A 177 -11.66 4.31 7.29
CA ILE A 177 -13.11 4.10 7.43
C ILE A 177 -13.89 5.38 7.07
N LEU A 178 -13.47 6.53 7.59
CA LEU A 178 -14.14 7.81 7.32
C LEU A 178 -13.96 8.26 5.87
N THR A 179 -12.82 7.97 5.24
CA THR A 179 -12.60 8.24 3.81
C THR A 179 -13.59 7.45 2.95
N MET A 180 -13.85 6.17 3.27
CA MET A 180 -14.86 5.38 2.58
C MET A 180 -16.28 5.92 2.79
N VAL A 181 -16.63 6.27 4.03
CA VAL A 181 -17.94 6.87 4.34
C VAL A 181 -18.11 8.21 3.62
N MET A 182 -17.08 9.05 3.61
CA MET A 182 -17.10 10.34 2.91
C MET A 182 -17.23 10.15 1.39
N SER A 183 -16.50 9.21 0.79
CA SER A 183 -16.60 8.91 -0.64
C SER A 183 -18.01 8.46 -1.01
N LEU A 184 -18.63 7.57 -0.24
CA LEU A 184 -20.02 7.14 -0.45
C LEU A 184 -20.99 8.32 -0.30
N PHE A 185 -20.80 9.16 0.73
CA PHE A 185 -21.63 10.35 0.91
C PHE A 185 -21.54 11.29 -0.30
N LEU A 186 -20.34 11.61 -0.78
CA LEU A 186 -20.14 12.49 -1.93
C LEU A 186 -20.77 11.92 -3.21
N ILE A 187 -20.63 10.60 -3.43
CA ILE A 187 -21.20 9.92 -4.60
C ILE A 187 -22.74 10.02 -4.62
N PHE A 188 -23.38 9.69 -3.50
CA PHE A 188 -24.84 9.58 -3.47
C PHE A 188 -25.56 10.91 -3.21
N SER A 189 -24.93 11.85 -2.51
CA SER A 189 -25.49 13.19 -2.28
C SER A 189 -25.30 14.10 -3.49
N GLY A 190 -24.32 13.83 -4.36
CA GLY A 190 -23.90 14.74 -5.43
C GLY A 190 -23.33 16.07 -4.89
N PHE A 191 -22.91 16.10 -3.62
CA PHE A 191 -22.36 17.27 -2.97
C PHE A 191 -20.89 17.42 -3.30
N ASP A 192 -20.53 18.51 -3.95
CA ASP A 192 -19.15 18.88 -4.23
C ASP A 192 -18.85 20.25 -3.60
N TYR A 193 -17.66 20.42 -3.06
CA TYR A 193 -17.23 21.63 -2.36
C TYR A 193 -15.82 22.06 -2.75
N GLY A 194 -15.45 23.29 -2.39
CA GLY A 194 -14.14 23.86 -2.64
C GLY A 194 -13.73 23.79 -4.11
N PRO A 195 -12.46 23.54 -4.44
CA PRO A 195 -11.98 23.42 -5.83
C PRO A 195 -12.68 22.31 -6.62
N MET A 196 -13.03 21.18 -5.97
CA MET A 196 -13.68 20.05 -6.62
C MET A 196 -15.02 20.45 -7.27
N LYS A 197 -15.80 21.33 -6.61
CA LYS A 197 -17.05 21.82 -7.17
C LYS A 197 -16.83 22.51 -8.53
N LYS A 198 -15.77 23.32 -8.67
CA LYS A 198 -15.45 23.99 -9.94
C LYS A 198 -15.13 22.96 -11.03
N HIS A 199 -14.36 21.92 -10.72
CA HIS A 199 -14.05 20.86 -11.67
C HIS A 199 -15.31 20.10 -12.11
N GLU A 200 -16.20 19.80 -11.18
CA GLU A 200 -17.44 19.08 -11.47
C GLU A 200 -18.46 19.95 -12.25
N ASP A 201 -18.57 21.24 -11.92
CA ASP A 201 -19.41 22.17 -12.66
C ASP A 201 -18.94 22.33 -14.13
N ASN A 202 -17.61 22.41 -14.35
CA ASN A 202 -17.01 22.47 -15.69
C ASN A 202 -17.20 21.15 -16.46
N ALA A 203 -17.08 20.02 -15.78
CA ALA A 203 -17.26 18.70 -16.39
C ALA A 203 -18.71 18.51 -16.92
N LEU A 204 -19.71 19.08 -16.25
CA LEU A 204 -21.10 19.09 -16.73
C LEU A 204 -21.22 19.84 -18.04
N LEU A 205 -20.42 20.89 -18.25
CA LEU A 205 -20.38 21.67 -19.49
C LEU A 205 -19.53 21.01 -20.58
N GLY A 206 -18.83 19.91 -20.25
CA GLY A 206 -18.00 19.15 -21.19
C GLY A 206 -16.48 19.37 -21.04
N ASP A 207 -16.04 20.25 -20.12
CA ASP A 207 -14.64 20.45 -19.79
C ASP A 207 -14.26 19.55 -18.59
N LEU A 208 -13.68 18.40 -18.89
CA LEU A 208 -13.33 17.40 -17.87
C LEU A 208 -12.08 17.77 -17.07
N PHE A 209 -11.27 18.72 -17.54
CA PHE A 209 -9.95 19.03 -16.95
C PHE A 209 -9.93 20.35 -16.18
N THR A 210 -10.71 21.34 -16.60
CA THR A 210 -10.74 22.71 -16.00
C THR A 210 -9.47 23.54 -16.26
N THR A 211 -8.38 22.93 -16.70
CA THR A 211 -7.09 23.57 -17.00
C THR A 211 -6.63 23.19 -18.42
N ASP A 212 -5.80 24.02 -19.02
CA ASP A 212 -5.22 23.75 -20.36
C ASP A 212 -4.03 22.79 -20.29
N ASP A 213 -3.45 22.59 -19.09
CA ASP A 213 -2.34 21.69 -18.89
C ASP A 213 -2.76 20.22 -19.10
N ARG A 214 -1.91 19.49 -19.87
CA ARG A 214 -2.07 18.06 -20.14
C ARG A 214 -0.75 17.36 -19.82
N PRO A 215 -0.38 17.21 -18.54
CA PRO A 215 0.94 16.72 -18.14
C PRO A 215 1.24 15.28 -18.59
N TYR A 216 0.19 14.50 -18.87
CA TYR A 216 0.33 13.10 -19.29
C TYR A 216 0.11 12.89 -20.80
N GLY A 217 -0.08 13.98 -21.57
CA GLY A 217 -0.32 13.93 -23.02
C GLY A 217 -1.72 13.45 -23.37
N ASP A 218 -2.01 13.45 -24.69
CA ASP A 218 -3.28 12.94 -25.25
C ASP A 218 -3.18 11.46 -25.67
N ASP A 219 -2.12 10.76 -25.28
CA ASP A 219 -1.94 9.36 -25.59
C ASP A 219 -3.05 8.53 -24.92
N VAL A 220 -4.11 8.34 -25.66
CA VAL A 220 -5.12 7.33 -25.40
C VAL A 220 -4.41 6.01 -25.68
N ASP A 221 -3.85 5.42 -24.62
CA ASP A 221 -3.48 4.01 -24.68
C ASP A 221 -4.80 3.22 -24.88
N ASP A 222 -5.14 3.03 -26.16
CA ASP A 222 -6.19 2.11 -26.59
C ASP A 222 -5.70 0.69 -26.22
N GLY A 223 -5.68 0.40 -24.93
CA GLY A 223 -5.40 -0.92 -24.35
C GLY A 223 -6.46 -1.96 -24.80
N SER A 224 -6.79 -1.90 -26.07
CA SER A 224 -7.78 -2.73 -26.75
C SER A 224 -7.17 -4.05 -27.21
N ASP A 225 -6.62 -4.85 -26.31
CA ASP A 225 -6.64 -6.27 -26.61
C ASP A 225 -8.07 -6.76 -26.42
N ALA A 226 -8.78 -6.84 -27.56
CA ALA A 226 -10.21 -7.17 -27.65
C ALA A 226 -10.57 -8.56 -27.08
N ARG A 227 -9.59 -9.34 -26.64
CA ARG A 227 -9.71 -10.74 -26.23
C ARG A 227 -9.99 -10.94 -24.74
N GLY A 228 -9.71 -9.97 -23.89
CA GLY A 228 -9.92 -10.08 -22.45
C GLY A 228 -11.40 -10.10 -22.06
N HIS A 229 -11.72 -10.82 -21.00
CA HIS A 229 -13.02 -10.85 -20.34
C HIS A 229 -12.87 -10.39 -18.88
N VAL A 230 -13.95 -9.94 -18.26
CA VAL A 230 -13.96 -9.52 -16.85
C VAL A 230 -13.42 -10.60 -15.90
N ILE A 231 -13.62 -11.88 -16.23
CA ILE A 231 -13.10 -13.00 -15.45
C ILE A 231 -11.57 -13.03 -15.42
N ASP A 232 -10.89 -12.45 -16.42
CA ASP A 232 -9.44 -12.38 -16.49
C ASP A 232 -8.84 -11.36 -15.50
N LEU A 233 -9.66 -10.47 -14.94
CA LEU A 233 -9.31 -9.63 -13.80
C LEU A 233 -9.71 -10.30 -12.49
N ILE A 234 -10.94 -10.79 -12.38
CA ILE A 234 -11.52 -11.24 -11.12
C ILE A 234 -10.91 -12.58 -10.65
N ALA A 235 -10.73 -13.56 -11.54
CA ALA A 235 -10.29 -14.89 -11.14
C ALA A 235 -8.88 -14.92 -10.52
N PRO A 236 -7.85 -14.25 -11.09
CA PRO A 236 -6.53 -14.16 -10.45
C PRO A 236 -6.55 -13.53 -9.05
N VAL A 237 -7.33 -12.47 -8.85
CA VAL A 237 -7.46 -11.79 -7.55
C VAL A 237 -8.11 -12.72 -6.52
N LEU A 238 -9.21 -13.37 -6.87
CA LEU A 238 -9.89 -14.30 -5.97
C LEU A 238 -9.00 -15.50 -5.60
N VAL A 239 -8.24 -16.03 -6.56
CA VAL A 239 -7.30 -17.12 -6.28
C VAL A 239 -6.15 -16.64 -5.42
N LEU A 240 -5.62 -15.43 -5.65
CA LEU A 240 -4.60 -14.84 -4.80
C LEU A 240 -5.06 -14.74 -3.34
N ILE A 241 -6.24 -14.18 -3.11
CA ILE A 241 -6.82 -14.06 -1.76
C ILE A 241 -6.96 -15.42 -1.10
N ALA A 242 -7.61 -16.37 -1.80
CA ALA A 242 -7.85 -17.69 -1.27
C ALA A 242 -6.53 -18.45 -0.98
N ALA A 243 -5.56 -18.36 -1.88
CA ALA A 243 -4.26 -19.01 -1.74
C ALA A 243 -3.41 -18.37 -0.63
N CYS A 244 -3.44 -17.03 -0.46
CA CYS A 244 -2.76 -16.36 0.63
C CYS A 244 -3.37 -16.73 1.98
N ILE A 245 -4.71 -16.72 2.11
CA ILE A 245 -5.40 -17.19 3.33
C ILE A 245 -5.02 -18.63 3.65
N PHE A 246 -5.04 -19.51 2.64
CA PHE A 246 -4.62 -20.89 2.80
C PHE A 246 -3.16 -21.00 3.29
N GLY A 247 -2.23 -20.26 2.67
CA GLY A 247 -0.82 -20.24 3.06
C GLY A 247 -0.61 -19.72 4.50
N MET A 248 -1.34 -18.68 4.90
CA MET A 248 -1.29 -18.15 6.26
C MET A 248 -1.81 -19.17 7.27
N VAL A 249 -2.97 -19.77 7.03
CA VAL A 249 -3.57 -20.77 7.91
C VAL A 249 -2.71 -22.03 8.00
N TYR A 250 -2.09 -22.42 6.87
CA TYR A 250 -1.14 -23.54 6.81
C TYR A 250 0.08 -23.28 7.72
N THR A 251 0.72 -22.12 7.57
CA THR A 251 1.90 -21.76 8.37
C THR A 251 1.59 -21.53 9.86
N GLY A 252 0.34 -21.26 10.19
CA GLY A 252 -0.14 -21.11 11.58
C GLY A 252 -0.53 -22.40 12.28
N GLY A 253 -0.34 -23.57 11.63
CA GLY A 253 -0.56 -24.89 12.26
C GLY A 253 -1.99 -25.39 12.25
N PHE A 254 -2.88 -24.86 11.38
CA PHE A 254 -4.26 -25.32 11.28
C PHE A 254 -4.37 -26.84 11.03
N PHE A 255 -3.54 -27.37 10.15
CA PHE A 255 -3.50 -28.79 9.83
C PHE A 255 -2.86 -29.66 10.93
N GLU A 256 -2.27 -29.02 11.94
CA GLU A 256 -1.72 -29.65 13.16
C GLU A 256 -2.72 -29.63 14.33
N GLY A 257 -3.94 -29.10 14.09
CA GLY A 257 -5.03 -29.11 15.05
C GLY A 257 -5.25 -27.77 15.78
N VAL A 258 -4.57 -26.70 15.34
CA VAL A 258 -4.86 -25.34 15.83
C VAL A 258 -6.14 -24.83 15.18
N ASP A 259 -7.00 -24.14 15.93
CA ASP A 259 -8.22 -23.56 15.37
C ASP A 259 -7.90 -22.46 14.32
N PHE A 260 -8.86 -22.21 13.40
CA PHE A 260 -8.66 -21.29 12.27
C PHE A 260 -8.24 -19.88 12.69
N ILE A 261 -8.87 -19.31 13.71
CA ILE A 261 -8.60 -17.94 14.16
C ILE A 261 -7.18 -17.84 14.74
N THR A 262 -6.83 -18.77 15.60
CA THR A 262 -5.50 -18.84 16.23
C THR A 262 -4.42 -19.13 15.19
N ALA A 263 -4.66 -20.04 14.26
CA ALA A 263 -3.72 -20.33 13.17
C ALA A 263 -3.49 -19.10 12.28
N PHE A 264 -4.57 -18.40 11.91
CA PHE A 264 -4.47 -17.19 11.11
C PHE A 264 -3.74 -16.05 11.84
N ALA A 265 -3.99 -15.90 13.16
CA ALA A 265 -3.33 -14.90 13.99
C ALA A 265 -1.83 -15.15 14.21
N ASN A 266 -1.42 -16.43 14.31
CA ASN A 266 -0.03 -16.83 14.57
C ASN A 266 0.73 -17.23 13.31
N CYS A 267 0.21 -16.93 12.12
CA CYS A 267 0.82 -17.31 10.86
C CYS A 267 2.19 -16.64 10.65
N SER A 268 3.04 -17.29 9.85
CA SER A 268 4.18 -16.64 9.22
C SER A 268 3.72 -15.90 7.98
N ALA A 269 3.39 -14.60 8.12
CA ALA A 269 2.80 -13.83 7.04
C ALA A 269 3.68 -13.81 5.77
N SER A 270 5.00 -13.61 5.90
CA SER A 270 5.93 -13.60 4.76
C SER A 270 5.91 -14.92 3.99
N VAL A 271 5.94 -16.06 4.69
CA VAL A 271 5.89 -17.40 4.06
C VAL A 271 4.51 -17.65 3.43
N GLY A 272 3.43 -17.35 4.16
CA GLY A 272 2.05 -17.52 3.69
C GLY A 272 1.74 -16.71 2.42
N LEU A 273 2.22 -15.46 2.38
CA LEU A 273 2.05 -14.57 1.23
C LEU A 273 2.85 -15.04 0.01
N VAL A 274 4.11 -15.48 0.20
CA VAL A 274 4.93 -16.03 -0.89
C VAL A 274 4.32 -17.32 -1.45
N MET A 275 3.86 -18.22 -0.59
CA MET A 275 3.17 -19.45 -1.02
C MET A 275 1.90 -19.12 -1.81
N GLY A 276 1.06 -18.23 -1.26
CA GLY A 276 -0.21 -17.85 -1.88
C GLY A 276 -0.03 -17.16 -3.22
N SER A 277 0.89 -16.21 -3.32
CA SER A 277 1.19 -15.52 -4.58
C SER A 277 1.82 -16.45 -5.62
N SER A 278 2.65 -17.41 -5.20
CA SER A 278 3.20 -18.44 -6.11
C SER A 278 2.08 -19.30 -6.72
N ILE A 279 1.13 -19.76 -5.90
CA ILE A 279 -0.03 -20.53 -6.37
C ILE A 279 -0.88 -19.67 -7.31
N ALA A 280 -1.13 -18.42 -6.96
CA ALA A 280 -1.91 -17.49 -7.78
C ALA A 280 -1.25 -17.23 -9.15
N LEU A 281 0.08 -17.05 -9.19
CA LEU A 281 0.83 -16.88 -10.45
C LEU A 281 0.74 -18.13 -11.33
N MET A 282 0.95 -19.31 -10.75
CA MET A 282 0.85 -20.57 -11.47
C MET A 282 -0.57 -20.76 -12.02
N PHE A 283 -1.59 -20.54 -11.20
CA PHE A 283 -2.98 -20.59 -11.64
C PHE A 283 -3.23 -19.61 -12.78
N THR A 284 -2.84 -18.35 -12.63
CA THR A 284 -3.06 -17.29 -13.61
C THR A 284 -2.40 -17.62 -14.94
N PHE A 285 -1.17 -18.12 -14.92
CA PHE A 285 -0.48 -18.55 -16.13
C PHE A 285 -1.24 -19.68 -16.86
N VAL A 286 -1.61 -20.73 -16.12
CA VAL A 286 -2.36 -21.88 -16.70
C VAL A 286 -3.73 -21.41 -17.19
N PHE A 287 -4.44 -20.62 -16.41
CA PHE A 287 -5.75 -20.10 -16.75
C PHE A 287 -5.73 -19.26 -18.05
N TYR A 288 -4.78 -18.32 -18.18
CA TYR A 288 -4.65 -17.49 -19.38
C TYR A 288 -4.18 -18.31 -20.59
N ARG A 289 -3.35 -19.33 -20.34
CA ARG A 289 -2.88 -20.21 -21.42
C ARG A 289 -4.02 -21.08 -21.97
N VAL A 290 -4.85 -21.64 -21.11
CA VAL A 290 -6.03 -22.45 -21.49
C VAL A 290 -7.07 -21.60 -22.22
N ARG A 291 -7.27 -20.36 -21.79
CA ARG A 291 -8.18 -19.40 -22.45
C ARG A 291 -7.61 -18.83 -23.76
N GLY A 292 -6.34 -19.04 -24.04
CA GLY A 292 -5.70 -18.52 -25.24
C GLY A 292 -5.50 -17.01 -25.29
N VAL A 293 -5.58 -16.32 -24.11
CA VAL A 293 -5.41 -14.85 -24.02
C VAL A 293 -3.94 -14.45 -23.88
N MET A 294 -3.05 -15.40 -23.60
CA MET A 294 -1.63 -15.14 -23.35
C MET A 294 -0.73 -16.25 -23.90
N THR A 295 0.42 -15.86 -24.46
CA THR A 295 1.50 -16.77 -24.87
C THR A 295 2.53 -16.92 -23.75
N PHE A 296 3.44 -17.89 -23.87
CA PHE A 296 4.57 -18.02 -22.94
C PHE A 296 5.53 -16.81 -23.03
N GLN A 297 5.69 -16.24 -24.22
CA GLN A 297 6.52 -15.04 -24.41
C GLN A 297 5.93 -13.82 -23.69
N ASP A 298 4.60 -13.63 -23.75
CA ASP A 298 3.90 -12.58 -23.02
C ASP A 298 4.09 -12.73 -21.50
N PHE A 299 3.94 -13.96 -21.00
CA PHE A 299 4.18 -14.26 -19.60
C PHE A 299 5.61 -13.91 -19.18
N ALA A 300 6.61 -14.33 -19.96
CA ALA A 300 8.02 -14.03 -19.68
C ALA A 300 8.31 -12.52 -19.70
N ALA A 301 7.64 -11.76 -20.59
CA ALA A 301 7.78 -10.30 -20.65
C ALA A 301 7.19 -9.59 -19.43
N CYS A 302 6.10 -10.12 -18.84
CA CYS A 302 5.49 -9.55 -17.63
C CYS A 302 6.38 -9.68 -16.37
N ILE A 303 7.34 -10.62 -16.34
CA ILE A 303 8.23 -10.79 -15.18
C ILE A 303 9.07 -9.52 -14.92
N PRO A 304 9.86 -9.01 -15.88
CA PRO A 304 10.62 -7.78 -15.65
C PRO A 304 9.74 -6.53 -15.51
N GLU A 305 8.55 -6.49 -16.12
CA GLU A 305 7.59 -5.40 -15.93
C GLU A 305 7.08 -5.35 -14.49
N GLY A 306 6.66 -6.48 -13.95
CA GLY A 306 6.20 -6.59 -12.59
C GLY A 306 7.28 -6.27 -11.56
N PHE A 307 8.53 -6.70 -11.81
CA PHE A 307 9.65 -6.34 -10.97
C PHE A 307 9.89 -4.82 -10.97
N LYS A 308 9.89 -4.18 -12.13
CA LYS A 308 10.08 -2.74 -12.26
C LYS A 308 8.99 -1.93 -11.53
N ALA A 309 7.75 -2.38 -11.58
CA ALA A 309 6.63 -1.74 -10.89
C ALA A 309 6.83 -1.69 -9.37
N MET A 310 7.51 -2.70 -8.79
CA MET A 310 7.74 -2.83 -7.35
C MET A 310 9.09 -2.31 -6.87
N VAL A 311 9.91 -1.71 -7.73
CA VAL A 311 11.24 -1.18 -7.32
C VAL A 311 11.11 -0.12 -6.23
N SER A 312 10.17 0.82 -6.37
CA SER A 312 9.98 1.92 -5.41
C SER A 312 9.63 1.41 -4.00
N PRO A 313 8.56 0.62 -3.78
CA PRO A 313 8.27 0.07 -2.47
C PRO A 313 9.39 -0.81 -1.91
N MET A 314 10.07 -1.60 -2.73
CA MET A 314 11.20 -2.44 -2.29
C MET A 314 12.36 -1.59 -1.77
N LEU A 315 12.71 -0.49 -2.45
CA LEU A 315 13.76 0.43 -2.01
C LEU A 315 13.37 1.13 -0.70
N ILE A 316 12.12 1.58 -0.58
CA ILE A 316 11.63 2.23 0.65
C ILE A 316 11.74 1.27 1.83
N LEU A 317 11.25 0.03 1.71
CA LEU A 317 11.34 -0.96 2.77
C LEU A 317 12.79 -1.27 3.15
N THR A 318 13.66 -1.50 2.17
CA THR A 318 15.09 -1.78 2.43
C THR A 318 15.77 -0.66 3.23
N LEU A 319 15.53 0.59 2.83
CA LEU A 319 16.09 1.75 3.52
C LEU A 319 15.44 1.95 4.89
N ALA A 320 14.14 1.75 5.02
CA ALA A 320 13.42 1.88 6.28
C ALA A 320 13.87 0.82 7.31
N TRP A 321 14.03 -0.44 6.91
CA TRP A 321 14.59 -1.49 7.80
C TRP A 321 16.01 -1.17 8.23
N THR A 322 16.84 -0.63 7.32
CA THR A 322 18.20 -0.19 7.66
C THR A 322 18.19 0.97 8.65
N LEU A 323 17.31 1.96 8.44
CA LEU A 323 17.15 3.09 9.36
C LEU A 323 16.64 2.62 10.74
N SER A 324 15.68 1.69 10.76
CA SER A 324 15.22 1.05 12.00
C SER A 324 16.37 0.33 12.72
N GLY A 325 17.24 -0.38 11.99
CA GLY A 325 18.45 -0.98 12.53
C GLY A 325 19.39 0.05 13.15
N MET A 326 19.67 1.16 12.44
CA MET A 326 20.53 2.24 12.97
C MET A 326 19.96 2.88 14.24
N THR A 327 18.66 3.16 14.26
CA THR A 327 17.99 3.70 15.47
C THR A 327 18.02 2.72 16.63
N GLY A 328 17.90 1.42 16.35
CA GLY A 328 18.08 0.35 17.34
C GLY A 328 19.47 0.35 17.98
N LEU A 329 20.52 0.43 17.14
CA LEU A 329 21.94 0.51 17.60
C LEU A 329 22.20 1.74 18.46
N LEU A 330 21.54 2.87 18.18
CA LEU A 330 21.61 4.10 18.98
C LEU A 330 20.83 4.03 20.30
N GLY A 331 20.12 2.93 20.55
CA GLY A 331 19.36 2.74 21.78
C GLY A 331 18.08 3.57 21.86
N ALA A 332 17.46 3.89 20.72
CA ALA A 332 16.22 4.69 20.64
C ALA A 332 15.12 4.17 21.58
N LYS A 333 14.99 2.84 21.74
CA LYS A 333 14.03 2.23 22.67
C LYS A 333 14.20 2.71 24.12
N TYR A 334 15.43 2.81 24.59
CA TYR A 334 15.72 3.24 25.98
C TYR A 334 15.43 4.71 26.16
N TYR A 335 15.75 5.54 25.16
CA TYR A 335 15.45 6.97 25.19
C TYR A 335 13.94 7.22 25.21
N VAL A 336 13.19 6.58 24.33
CA VAL A 336 11.72 6.70 24.28
C VAL A 336 11.09 6.21 25.59
N ALA A 337 11.54 5.06 26.11
CA ALA A 337 11.06 4.53 27.39
C ALA A 337 11.34 5.51 28.55
N SER A 338 12.50 6.19 28.56
CA SER A 338 12.84 7.17 29.60
C SER A 338 11.96 8.43 29.54
N LEU A 339 11.63 8.89 28.31
CA LEU A 339 10.70 10.01 28.11
C LEU A 339 9.29 9.69 28.61
N LEU A 340 8.83 8.47 28.34
CA LEU A 340 7.49 8.03 28.74
C LEU A 340 7.36 7.82 30.24
N SER A 341 8.39 7.21 30.88
CA SER A 341 8.37 6.98 32.33
C SER A 341 8.43 8.26 33.14
N GLY A 342 8.98 9.35 32.57
CA GLY A 342 8.99 10.68 33.17
C GLY A 342 7.76 11.53 32.89
N SER A 343 6.85 11.08 32.01
CA SER A 343 5.68 11.85 31.60
C SER A 343 4.48 11.60 32.52
N ALA A 344 3.67 12.65 32.73
CA ALA A 344 2.41 12.52 33.45
C ALA A 344 1.46 11.54 32.71
N ALA A 345 0.69 10.73 33.45
CA ALA A 345 -0.23 9.74 32.89
C ALA A 345 -1.18 10.35 31.83
N ALA A 346 -1.57 11.62 32.00
CA ALA A 346 -2.38 12.34 31.03
C ALA A 346 -1.71 12.48 29.66
N LEU A 347 -0.38 12.61 29.60
CA LEU A 347 0.36 12.72 28.34
C LEU A 347 0.38 11.39 27.60
N GLN A 348 0.40 10.26 28.31
CA GLN A 348 0.36 8.94 27.68
C GLN A 348 -0.96 8.70 26.92
N TYR A 349 -2.09 9.19 27.43
CA TYR A 349 -3.37 9.11 26.74
C TYR A 349 -3.46 10.01 25.50
N LEU A 350 -2.63 11.07 25.43
CA LEU A 350 -2.55 11.97 24.27
C LEU A 350 -1.59 11.46 23.18
N LEU A 351 -0.75 10.47 23.50
CA LEU A 351 0.25 9.97 22.56
C LEU A 351 -0.33 9.50 21.20
N PRO A 352 -1.44 8.79 21.11
CA PRO A 352 -2.02 8.45 19.81
C PRO A 352 -2.32 9.66 18.94
N ILE A 353 -2.83 10.75 19.54
CA ILE A 353 -3.10 12.01 18.81
C ILE A 353 -1.80 12.65 18.35
N ILE A 354 -0.78 12.67 19.20
CA ILE A 354 0.56 13.20 18.86
C ILE A 354 1.18 12.38 17.72
N ILE A 355 1.12 11.05 17.82
CA ILE A 355 1.64 10.13 16.79
C ILE A 355 0.90 10.36 15.47
N PHE A 356 -0.42 10.48 15.49
CA PHE A 356 -1.21 10.81 14.31
C PHE A 356 -0.73 12.11 13.65
N LEU A 357 -0.61 13.19 14.42
CA LEU A 357 -0.17 14.50 13.90
C LEU A 357 1.27 14.46 13.36
N VAL A 358 2.18 13.77 14.05
CA VAL A 358 3.56 13.56 13.59
C VAL A 358 3.57 12.76 12.28
N ALA A 359 2.78 11.70 12.20
CA ALA A 359 2.66 10.89 10.99
C ALA A 359 2.08 11.70 9.82
N VAL A 360 1.03 12.51 10.06
CA VAL A 360 0.48 13.44 9.05
C VAL A 360 1.55 14.39 8.53
N PHE A 361 2.29 15.03 9.45
CA PHE A 361 3.33 15.98 9.06
C PHE A 361 4.47 15.32 8.28
N LEU A 362 4.95 14.16 8.74
CA LEU A 362 6.02 13.43 8.06
C LEU A 362 5.57 12.94 6.67
N ALA A 363 4.41 12.33 6.56
CA ALA A 363 3.89 11.86 5.30
C ALA A 363 3.64 13.01 4.31
N PHE A 364 3.08 14.13 4.77
CA PHE A 364 2.94 15.33 3.96
C PHE A 364 4.28 15.87 3.45
N ALA A 365 5.30 15.91 4.32
CA ALA A 365 6.61 16.46 3.99
C ALA A 365 7.45 15.52 3.11
N THR A 366 7.27 14.21 3.24
CA THR A 366 8.04 13.20 2.50
C THR A 366 7.33 12.72 1.24
N GLY A 367 6.02 12.86 1.16
CA GLY A 367 5.19 12.37 0.05
C GLY A 367 5.08 10.85 0.01
N THR A 368 5.16 10.18 1.18
CA THR A 368 4.97 8.73 1.25
C THR A 368 4.42 8.28 2.60
N SER A 369 3.35 7.55 2.55
CA SER A 369 2.81 6.83 3.71
C SER A 369 3.71 5.65 4.11
N TRP A 370 4.27 4.92 3.12
CA TRP A 370 5.16 3.78 3.34
C TRP A 370 6.42 4.14 4.12
N GLY A 371 7.12 5.19 3.73
CA GLY A 371 8.29 5.70 4.44
C GLY A 371 7.94 6.15 5.86
N THR A 372 6.80 6.79 6.03
CA THR A 372 6.35 7.31 7.32
C THR A 372 6.05 6.20 8.32
N PHE A 373 5.19 5.23 7.98
CA PHE A 373 4.86 4.17 8.93
C PHE A 373 6.05 3.24 9.20
N SER A 374 6.89 2.99 8.19
CA SER A 374 8.08 2.15 8.36
C SER A 374 9.10 2.73 9.35
N ILE A 375 9.14 4.06 9.51
CA ILE A 375 9.95 4.74 10.52
C ILE A 375 9.23 4.74 11.89
N LEU A 376 7.94 5.08 11.90
CA LEU A 376 7.23 5.33 13.15
C LEU A 376 6.75 4.06 13.87
N VAL A 377 6.39 2.99 13.16
CA VAL A 377 5.93 1.73 13.76
C VAL A 377 6.95 1.15 14.73
N PRO A 378 8.24 1.02 14.38
CA PRO A 378 9.27 0.57 15.34
C PRO A 378 9.33 1.46 16.59
N ILE A 379 9.24 2.78 16.43
CA ILE A 379 9.26 3.74 17.54
C ILE A 379 8.05 3.52 18.46
N VAL A 380 6.86 3.36 17.90
CA VAL A 380 5.63 3.10 18.65
C VAL A 380 5.69 1.75 19.40
N CYS A 381 6.22 0.70 18.75
CA CYS A 381 6.43 -0.60 19.40
C CYS A 381 7.40 -0.52 20.60
N HIS A 382 8.40 0.36 20.54
CA HIS A 382 9.31 0.58 21.66
C HIS A 382 8.64 1.41 22.77
N ALA A 383 7.74 2.34 22.41
CA ALA A 383 7.01 3.16 23.37
C ALA A 383 5.96 2.34 24.14
N PHE A 384 5.30 1.42 23.45
CA PHE A 384 4.24 0.58 23.98
C PHE A 384 4.55 -0.89 23.65
N PRO A 385 5.22 -1.65 24.53
CA PRO A 385 5.59 -3.04 24.23
C PRO A 385 4.38 -3.98 24.15
N GLU A 386 3.23 -3.61 24.75
CA GLU A 386 2.01 -4.41 24.75
C GLU A 386 0.76 -3.57 25.08
N GLY A 387 -0.42 -4.16 24.95
CA GLY A 387 -1.70 -3.59 25.38
C GLY A 387 -2.47 -2.81 24.31
N GLU A 388 -3.63 -2.27 24.70
CA GLU A 388 -4.52 -1.53 23.81
C GLU A 388 -3.89 -0.23 23.28
N MET A 389 -3.05 0.43 24.09
CA MET A 389 -2.38 1.67 23.69
C MET A 389 -1.40 1.45 22.54
N LEU A 390 -0.76 0.29 22.44
CA LEU A 390 0.04 -0.11 21.28
C LEU A 390 -0.83 -0.12 20.03
N VAL A 391 -1.95 -0.86 20.06
CA VAL A 391 -2.84 -1.02 18.90
C VAL A 391 -3.39 0.31 18.43
N VAL A 392 -3.90 1.13 19.34
CA VAL A 392 -4.47 2.45 19.03
C VAL A 392 -3.38 3.41 18.49
N SER A 393 -2.17 3.36 19.06
CA SER A 393 -1.06 4.19 18.61
C SER A 393 -0.54 3.79 17.22
N ILE A 394 -0.47 2.49 16.93
CA ILE A 394 -0.13 2.00 15.59
C ILE A 394 -1.25 2.39 14.59
N ALA A 395 -2.51 2.21 14.96
CA ALA A 395 -3.64 2.64 14.11
C ALA A 395 -3.60 4.15 13.83
N ALA A 396 -3.28 4.96 14.84
CA ALA A 396 -3.09 6.41 14.70
C ALA A 396 -1.91 6.75 13.77
N CYS A 397 -0.79 6.03 13.91
CA CYS A 397 0.36 6.16 13.03
C CYS A 397 -0.01 5.86 11.56
N LEU A 398 -0.66 4.72 11.31
CA LEU A 398 -1.07 4.30 9.99
C LEU A 398 -2.10 5.26 9.38
N SER A 399 -3.11 5.66 10.17
CA SER A 399 -4.11 6.66 9.75
C SER A 399 -3.48 8.00 9.42
N GLY A 400 -2.53 8.46 10.24
CA GLY A 400 -1.81 9.71 10.03
C GLY A 400 -0.92 9.66 8.79
N ALA A 401 -0.24 8.55 8.56
CA ALA A 401 0.59 8.34 7.37
C ALA A 401 -0.23 8.47 6.08
N VAL A 402 -1.38 7.79 6.00
CA VAL A 402 -2.27 7.88 4.84
C VAL A 402 -2.89 9.28 4.71
N CYS A 403 -3.32 9.89 5.83
CA CYS A 403 -3.88 11.25 5.81
C CYS A 403 -2.90 12.29 5.29
N GLY A 404 -1.65 12.26 5.76
CA GLY A 404 -0.60 13.18 5.34
C GLY A 404 -0.20 12.99 3.89
N ASP A 405 -0.15 11.74 3.43
CA ASP A 405 0.13 11.36 2.05
C ASP A 405 -0.93 11.92 1.09
N HIS A 406 -2.21 11.67 1.35
CA HIS A 406 -3.32 12.22 0.54
C HIS A 406 -3.34 13.76 0.46
N CYS A 407 -2.78 14.45 1.45
CA CYS A 407 -2.69 15.91 1.46
C CYS A 407 -1.42 16.43 0.78
N SER A 408 -0.44 15.57 0.49
CA SER A 408 0.87 15.96 -0.03
C SER A 408 0.85 16.17 -1.54
N PRO A 409 1.32 17.33 -2.04
CA PRO A 409 1.42 17.56 -3.49
C PRO A 409 2.56 16.77 -4.17
N ILE A 410 3.42 16.11 -3.38
CA ILE A 410 4.53 15.28 -3.84
C ILE A 410 4.31 13.79 -3.53
N SER A 411 3.09 13.43 -3.13
CA SER A 411 2.73 12.05 -2.80
C SER A 411 2.86 11.15 -4.03
N ASP A 412 3.43 9.98 -3.81
CA ASP A 412 3.55 8.94 -4.81
C ASP A 412 2.18 8.39 -5.24
N THR A 413 1.26 8.14 -4.31
CA THR A 413 -0.09 7.67 -4.63
C THR A 413 -0.95 8.74 -5.29
N THR A 414 -0.89 10.00 -4.84
CA THR A 414 -1.60 11.13 -5.45
C THR A 414 -1.13 11.38 -6.88
N ILE A 415 0.19 11.32 -7.13
CA ILE A 415 0.77 11.42 -8.47
C ILE A 415 0.31 10.25 -9.36
N MET A 416 0.32 9.02 -8.84
CA MET A 416 -0.15 7.84 -9.58
C MET A 416 -1.66 7.88 -9.85
N ALA A 417 -2.48 8.33 -8.89
CA ALA A 417 -3.91 8.51 -9.08
C ALA A 417 -4.20 9.56 -10.16
N SER A 418 -3.44 10.65 -10.13
CA SER A 418 -3.49 11.68 -11.17
C SER A 418 -3.07 11.12 -12.54
N ALA A 419 -1.96 10.36 -12.61
CA ALA A 419 -1.52 9.70 -13.83
C ALA A 419 -2.54 8.67 -14.36
N GLY A 420 -3.18 7.91 -13.46
CA GLY A 420 -4.25 6.99 -13.82
C GLY A 420 -5.49 7.69 -14.39
N ALA A 421 -5.82 8.86 -13.83
CA ALA A 421 -6.93 9.68 -14.31
C ALA A 421 -6.60 10.46 -15.59
N HIS A 422 -5.31 10.72 -15.91
CA HIS A 422 -4.80 11.59 -16.97
C HIS A 422 -5.21 13.04 -16.79
#